data_deceba154a322a63e7ca3feaf083805b
#
_entry.id   deceba154a322a63e7ca3feaf083805b
#
_cell.length_a   1.000
_cell.length_b   1.000
_cell.length_c   1.000
_cell.angle_alpha   90.00
_cell.angle_beta   90.00
_cell.angle_gamma   90.00
#
_symmetry.space_group_name_H-M   'P 1'
#
loop_
_entity.id
_entity.type
_entity.pdbx_description
1 polymer ?
#
loop_
_entity_poly.entity_id
_entity_poly.type
_entity_poly.pdbx_seq_one_letter_code
_entity_poly.pdbx_strand_id
1 'polypeptide(L)'
;MATTPRPLPGDLLPGDLPPGSATNDDWWRDAVVYQVYPRSFADTDGDGMGDLPGVRDRLGYLSELGVDALWLSPFYTSPQADAGYDVADYRDVDPMFGTLADFDALVADAHALGIRIIVDLVPNHSSDRHPWFQEALRGERRDRYVFRDAPNDWESIFGGPAWTRTEDGQWYLHLFAPEQPDLNWENPEVRAEFRDILRFWLDRGVDGFRVDVAHGMIKADGLPDVGPKEGRQVELLGDERVPYFDQDGVHDIYREWRPILDSYPGGRMAVAEAWVASPERLARYVQPDELHQAFSFDFMMADYHAKSFRAVIEKSLAEAELVGAPTTWVLSNHDKPRHVTRHGGLARARAATLLMLALPGSAYLYNGEELGLPEVLDLPDELRQDPAFKRSGESRDGCRVPLPWTAEPGCGWREPWLPIPEDWRGLSAEAQQDDPGSTLNLYRAALRLRKEHPALGGGTLRWLEAPTLERREDVLALERSPGLAVVLNTGEEPVSLAELGLAGEVLLSSGPQPDPGAVAPDTTIWLQLTPQTP
;
A
#
# COMPACT_ATOMS: atom_id res chain seq x y z
N MET A 1 27.12 50.84 -1.71
CA MET A 1 26.35 49.78 -2.39
C MET A 1 25.61 49.00 -1.30
N ALA A 2 24.31 49.22 -1.17
CA ALA A 2 23.51 48.59 -0.17
C ALA A 2 23.10 47.17 -0.67
N THR A 3 23.48 46.17 0.07
CA THR A 3 23.08 44.77 -0.17
C THR A 3 21.64 44.58 0.30
N THR A 4 20.76 44.26 -0.62
CA THR A 4 19.39 43.86 -0.34
C THR A 4 19.41 42.56 0.46
N PRO A 5 18.66 42.44 1.59
CA PRO A 5 18.61 41.20 2.36
C PRO A 5 17.88 40.12 1.57
N ARG A 6 18.42 38.90 1.65
CA ARG A 6 17.82 37.68 1.09
C ARG A 6 16.56 37.35 1.91
N PRO A 7 15.41 37.05 1.29
CA PRO A 7 14.21 36.69 2.04
C PRO A 7 14.41 35.40 2.84
N LEU A 8 13.79 35.31 4.01
CA LEU A 8 13.79 34.13 4.89
C LEU A 8 12.87 33.04 4.33
N PRO A 9 13.09 31.73 4.65
CA PRO A 9 12.34 30.60 4.07
C PRO A 9 10.89 30.48 4.54
N GLY A 10 10.16 31.53 4.73
CA GLY A 10 8.75 31.55 5.13
C GLY A 10 7.87 32.47 4.30
N ASP A 11 8.45 33.19 3.33
CA ASP A 11 7.75 34.26 2.59
C ASP A 11 7.34 33.89 1.15
N LEU A 12 7.47 32.62 0.74
CA LEU A 12 7.09 32.19 -0.60
C LEU A 12 5.73 31.46 -0.56
N LEU A 13 4.79 31.94 -1.35
CA LEU A 13 3.52 31.25 -1.57
C LEU A 13 3.74 29.98 -2.42
N PRO A 14 2.89 28.93 -2.28
CA PRO A 14 3.07 27.64 -2.97
C PRO A 14 3.12 27.68 -4.51
N GLY A 15 2.92 28.85 -5.14
CA GLY A 15 2.98 29.03 -6.59
C GLY A 15 4.30 29.57 -7.14
N ASP A 16 5.28 29.92 -6.30
CA ASP A 16 6.51 30.64 -6.71
C ASP A 16 7.74 29.73 -6.86
N LEU A 17 7.61 28.41 -6.72
CA LEU A 17 8.70 27.47 -6.93
C LEU A 17 8.76 27.02 -8.40
N PRO A 18 9.95 27.04 -9.04
CA PRO A 18 10.09 26.52 -10.39
C PRO A 18 9.79 25.00 -10.41
N PRO A 19 9.13 24.49 -11.47
CA PRO A 19 8.90 23.06 -11.62
C PRO A 19 10.25 22.32 -11.64
N GLY A 20 10.43 21.38 -10.70
CA GLY A 20 11.65 20.58 -10.54
C GLY A 20 12.50 20.89 -9.32
N SER A 21 12.13 21.83 -8.44
CA SER A 21 12.77 22.04 -7.13
C SER A 21 11.98 21.36 -6.00
N ALA A 22 11.59 20.09 -6.17
CA ALA A 22 11.18 19.32 -5.00
C ALA A 22 12.39 19.29 -4.04
N THR A 23 12.24 19.86 -2.85
CA THR A 23 13.18 19.63 -1.77
C THR A 23 13.18 18.11 -1.52
N ASN A 24 14.31 17.52 -1.12
CA ASN A 24 14.40 16.08 -0.82
C ASN A 24 13.37 15.63 0.23
N ASP A 25 12.61 16.58 0.77
CA ASP A 25 11.60 16.44 1.80
C ASP A 25 10.21 16.03 1.28
N ASP A 26 9.93 16.24 -0.03
CA ASP A 26 8.63 15.91 -0.67
C ASP A 26 8.70 14.64 -1.56
N TRP A 27 9.71 13.81 -1.37
CA TRP A 27 9.98 12.62 -2.20
C TRP A 27 8.79 11.67 -2.32
N TRP A 28 7.98 11.59 -1.29
CA TRP A 28 6.84 10.68 -1.17
C TRP A 28 5.67 11.04 -2.09
N ARG A 29 5.64 12.28 -2.64
CA ARG A 29 4.49 12.76 -3.42
C ARG A 29 4.28 11.99 -4.72
N ASP A 30 5.34 11.51 -5.35
CA ASP A 30 5.31 10.80 -6.64
C ASP A 30 6.15 9.52 -6.64
N ALA A 31 6.60 9.10 -5.47
CA ALA A 31 7.42 7.91 -5.29
C ALA A 31 6.72 6.62 -5.73
N VAL A 32 7.51 5.66 -6.17
CA VAL A 32 7.11 4.27 -6.30
C VAL A 32 7.62 3.50 -5.09
N VAL A 33 6.68 3.02 -4.29
CA VAL A 33 6.95 2.25 -3.06
C VAL A 33 6.69 0.78 -3.33
N TYR A 34 7.66 -0.08 -3.00
CA TYR A 34 7.51 -1.53 -3.13
C TYR A 34 7.23 -2.15 -1.76
N GLN A 35 6.07 -2.75 -1.61
CA GLN A 35 5.72 -3.50 -0.41
C GLN A 35 6.45 -4.84 -0.39
N VAL A 36 7.30 -5.03 0.59
CA VAL A 36 7.93 -6.29 0.93
C VAL A 36 7.13 -6.96 2.05
N TYR A 37 6.64 -8.17 1.79
CA TYR A 37 6.10 -9.06 2.81
C TYR A 37 7.23 -9.99 3.26
N PRO A 38 7.91 -9.70 4.40
CA PRO A 38 9.21 -10.33 4.72
C PRO A 38 9.17 -11.84 4.67
N ARG A 39 8.16 -12.47 5.29
CA ARG A 39 7.99 -13.94 5.35
C ARG A 39 8.06 -14.64 3.98
N SER A 40 7.71 -13.94 2.91
CA SER A 40 7.54 -14.47 1.56
C SER A 40 8.50 -13.84 0.55
N PHE A 41 9.45 -13.04 1.01
CA PHE A 41 10.31 -12.31 0.08
C PHE A 41 11.57 -13.10 -0.27
N ALA A 42 12.46 -13.36 0.67
CA ALA A 42 13.68 -14.18 0.46
C ALA A 42 14.18 -14.74 1.78
N ASP A 43 14.57 -16.01 1.76
CA ASP A 43 15.04 -16.81 2.90
C ASP A 43 16.55 -17.02 2.78
N THR A 44 17.34 -16.62 3.80
CA THR A 44 18.80 -16.75 3.77
C THR A 44 19.32 -17.92 4.59
N ASP A 45 18.60 -18.39 5.60
CA ASP A 45 19.06 -19.48 6.48
C ASP A 45 18.43 -20.85 6.16
N GLY A 46 17.45 -20.88 5.27
CA GLY A 46 16.84 -22.09 4.72
C GLY A 46 15.80 -22.72 5.65
N ASP A 47 15.19 -21.94 6.53
CA ASP A 47 14.15 -22.39 7.45
C ASP A 47 12.73 -22.33 6.82
N GLY A 48 12.61 -21.78 5.61
CA GLY A 48 11.37 -21.65 4.86
C GLY A 48 10.63 -20.32 5.06
N MET A 49 11.13 -19.45 5.94
CA MET A 49 10.65 -18.10 6.16
C MET A 49 11.62 -17.09 5.54
N GLY A 50 11.09 -16.07 4.89
CA GLY A 50 11.91 -14.94 4.46
C GLY A 50 12.32 -14.07 5.64
N ASP A 51 13.45 -13.40 5.51
CA ASP A 51 14.11 -12.65 6.59
C ASP A 51 14.65 -11.29 6.12
N LEU A 52 15.08 -10.43 7.05
CA LEU A 52 15.65 -9.11 6.73
C LEU A 52 16.99 -9.21 5.99
N PRO A 53 17.90 -10.15 6.31
CA PRO A 53 19.06 -10.42 5.48
C PRO A 53 18.70 -10.76 4.02
N GLY A 54 17.63 -11.54 3.79
CA GLY A 54 17.13 -11.86 2.44
C GLY A 54 16.61 -10.64 1.70
N VAL A 55 15.91 -9.74 2.39
CA VAL A 55 15.52 -8.44 1.80
C VAL A 55 16.77 -7.64 1.41
N ARG A 56 17.78 -7.59 2.29
CA ARG A 56 19.04 -6.89 2.07
C ARG A 56 19.80 -7.45 0.86
N ASP A 57 19.89 -8.77 0.71
CA ASP A 57 20.54 -9.44 -0.41
C ASP A 57 19.86 -9.15 -1.76
N ARG A 58 18.57 -8.77 -1.75
CA ARG A 58 17.78 -8.41 -2.93
C ARG A 58 17.66 -6.90 -3.19
N LEU A 59 18.35 -6.05 -2.45
CA LEU A 59 18.35 -4.60 -2.68
C LEU A 59 18.85 -4.23 -4.09
N GLY A 60 19.81 -4.97 -4.64
CA GLY A 60 20.27 -4.78 -6.03
C GLY A 60 19.15 -4.99 -7.05
N TYR A 61 18.36 -6.05 -6.89
CA TYR A 61 17.18 -6.32 -7.73
C TYR A 61 16.14 -5.20 -7.64
N LEU A 62 15.85 -4.73 -6.42
CA LEU A 62 14.88 -3.64 -6.19
C LEU A 62 15.37 -2.29 -6.75
N SER A 63 16.67 -2.02 -6.65
CA SER A 63 17.30 -0.86 -7.27
C SER A 63 17.23 -0.90 -8.81
N GLU A 64 17.48 -2.07 -9.42
CA GLU A 64 17.34 -2.28 -10.86
C GLU A 64 15.88 -2.21 -11.32
N LEU A 65 14.94 -2.65 -10.49
CA LEU A 65 13.51 -2.48 -10.75
C LEU A 65 13.13 -1.00 -10.83
N GLY A 66 13.83 -0.15 -10.04
CA GLY A 66 13.68 1.29 -10.10
C GLY A 66 12.72 1.88 -9.07
N VAL A 67 12.49 1.20 -7.93
CA VAL A 67 11.65 1.71 -6.83
C VAL A 67 12.36 2.81 -6.03
N ASP A 68 11.60 3.65 -5.35
CA ASP A 68 12.11 4.78 -4.57
C ASP A 68 12.13 4.48 -3.07
N ALA A 69 11.26 3.58 -2.61
CA ALA A 69 11.18 3.17 -1.23
C ALA A 69 10.69 1.72 -1.10
N LEU A 70 11.02 1.09 0.03
CA LEU A 70 10.46 -0.20 0.45
C LEU A 70 9.52 0.05 1.63
N TRP A 71 8.34 -0.55 1.58
CA TRP A 71 7.46 -0.70 2.73
C TRP A 71 7.60 -2.13 3.24
N LEU A 72 8.15 -2.29 4.44
CA LEU A 72 8.27 -3.58 5.11
C LEU A 72 6.99 -3.84 5.92
N SER A 73 6.25 -4.92 5.61
CA SER A 73 5.17 -5.42 6.46
C SER A 73 5.75 -5.86 7.81
N PRO A 74 4.95 -6.03 8.89
CA PRO A 74 5.46 -6.18 10.24
C PRO A 74 6.52 -7.28 10.37
N PHE A 75 7.63 -6.93 11.00
CA PHE A 75 8.75 -7.80 11.33
C PHE A 75 9.11 -7.74 12.83
N TYR A 76 8.27 -7.10 13.61
CA TYR A 76 8.39 -6.95 15.06
C TYR A 76 8.23 -8.27 15.79
N THR A 77 8.73 -8.35 17.03
CA THR A 77 8.50 -9.52 17.89
C THR A 77 6.99 -9.80 18.01
N SER A 78 6.59 -11.00 17.60
CA SER A 78 5.18 -11.38 17.50
C SER A 78 5.03 -12.90 17.68
N PRO A 79 3.98 -13.39 18.38
CA PRO A 79 3.63 -14.80 18.34
C PRO A 79 3.06 -15.28 17.00
N GLN A 80 2.92 -14.38 16.02
CA GLN A 80 2.49 -14.68 14.66
C GLN A 80 1.04 -15.20 14.54
N ALA A 81 0.16 -14.79 15.46
CA ALA A 81 -1.26 -15.14 15.40
C ALA A 81 -1.94 -14.54 14.17
N ASP A 82 -1.50 -13.34 13.74
CA ASP A 82 -1.90 -12.68 12.49
C ASP A 82 -0.66 -12.23 11.70
N ALA A 83 0.27 -13.16 11.48
CA ALA A 83 1.43 -12.99 10.59
C ALA A 83 2.26 -11.72 10.87
N GLY A 84 2.41 -11.33 12.15
CA GLY A 84 3.20 -10.20 12.62
C GLY A 84 2.35 -8.98 13.00
N TYR A 85 1.07 -8.92 12.63
CA TYR A 85 0.18 -7.82 13.03
C TYR A 85 -0.27 -7.92 14.50
N ASP A 86 0.00 -9.01 15.21
CA ASP A 86 -0.12 -9.18 16.64
C ASP A 86 1.22 -8.86 17.32
N VAL A 87 1.53 -7.57 17.50
CA VAL A 87 2.84 -7.09 17.97
C VAL A 87 3.00 -7.25 19.48
N ALA A 88 4.02 -7.99 19.91
CA ALA A 88 4.36 -8.19 21.32
C ALA A 88 5.45 -7.22 21.82
N ASP A 89 6.35 -6.78 20.95
CA ASP A 89 7.34 -5.71 21.22
C ASP A 89 7.53 -4.89 19.95
N TYR A 90 7.19 -3.58 20.04
CA TYR A 90 7.28 -2.63 18.91
C TYR A 90 8.70 -2.13 18.65
N ARG A 91 9.69 -2.44 19.52
CA ARG A 91 11.05 -1.92 19.46
C ARG A 91 12.11 -2.99 19.23
N ASP A 92 11.67 -4.19 18.87
CA ASP A 92 12.59 -5.29 18.55
C ASP A 92 12.16 -6.01 17.26
N VAL A 93 13.10 -6.72 16.66
CA VAL A 93 12.89 -7.58 15.50
C VAL A 93 12.59 -8.99 15.99
N ASP A 94 11.55 -9.62 15.42
CA ASP A 94 11.30 -11.03 15.70
C ASP A 94 12.51 -11.89 15.27
N PRO A 95 12.99 -12.80 16.12
CA PRO A 95 14.11 -13.68 15.77
C PRO A 95 13.93 -14.46 14.47
N MET A 96 12.70 -14.69 14.04
CA MET A 96 12.35 -15.29 12.75
C MET A 96 12.84 -14.44 11.57
N PHE A 97 12.88 -13.11 11.72
CA PHE A 97 13.26 -12.18 10.66
C PHE A 97 14.70 -11.66 10.82
N GLY A 98 15.37 -11.97 11.92
CA GLY A 98 16.72 -11.51 12.21
C GLY A 98 16.83 -10.70 13.50
N THR A 99 17.63 -9.65 13.48
CA THR A 99 17.95 -8.80 14.63
C THR A 99 17.83 -7.32 14.30
N LEU A 100 17.82 -6.45 15.32
CA LEU A 100 17.95 -5.00 15.13
C LEU A 100 19.22 -4.61 14.34
N ALA A 101 20.32 -5.37 14.49
CA ALA A 101 21.53 -5.11 13.73
C ALA A 101 21.37 -5.44 12.24
N ASP A 102 20.59 -6.47 11.90
CA ASP A 102 20.25 -6.80 10.51
C ASP A 102 19.35 -5.71 9.90
N PHE A 103 18.39 -5.21 10.68
CA PHE A 103 17.57 -4.07 10.28
C PHE A 103 18.41 -2.81 10.03
N ASP A 104 19.31 -2.44 10.97
CA ASP A 104 20.19 -1.28 10.82
C ASP A 104 21.08 -1.41 9.57
N ALA A 105 21.56 -2.62 9.27
CA ALA A 105 22.34 -2.90 8.07
C ALA A 105 21.50 -2.81 6.79
N LEU A 106 20.27 -3.29 6.81
CA LEU A 106 19.33 -3.16 5.69
C LEU A 106 19.06 -1.68 5.38
N VAL A 107 18.75 -0.86 6.39
CA VAL A 107 18.51 0.59 6.23
C VAL A 107 19.74 1.28 5.63
N ALA A 108 20.93 1.00 6.15
CA ALA A 108 22.18 1.61 5.67
C ALA A 108 22.45 1.27 4.20
N ASP A 109 22.29 0.01 3.80
CA ASP A 109 22.53 -0.46 2.43
C ASP A 109 21.43 0.04 1.46
N ALA A 110 20.17 0.10 1.89
CA ALA A 110 19.08 0.68 1.10
C ALA A 110 19.33 2.17 0.82
N HIS A 111 19.71 2.94 1.86
CA HIS A 111 20.05 4.35 1.71
C HIS A 111 21.28 4.58 0.80
N ALA A 112 22.27 3.68 0.83
CA ALA A 112 23.42 3.74 -0.08
C ALA A 112 23.01 3.58 -1.56
N LEU A 113 21.90 2.88 -1.82
CA LEU A 113 21.31 2.73 -3.15
C LEU A 113 20.24 3.80 -3.49
N GLY A 114 20.01 4.76 -2.57
CA GLY A 114 18.98 5.79 -2.72
C GLY A 114 17.56 5.30 -2.48
N ILE A 115 17.38 4.12 -1.88
CA ILE A 115 16.09 3.53 -1.54
C ILE A 115 15.76 3.88 -0.09
N ARG A 116 14.56 4.39 0.16
CA ARG A 116 14.03 4.74 1.49
C ARG A 116 13.33 3.55 2.13
N ILE A 117 13.21 3.58 3.46
CA ILE A 117 12.55 2.51 4.23
C ILE A 117 11.34 3.05 4.97
N ILE A 118 10.19 2.44 4.70
CA ILE A 118 8.92 2.63 5.39
C ILE A 118 8.65 1.36 6.18
N VAL A 119 8.30 1.49 7.46
CA VAL A 119 7.91 0.34 8.29
C VAL A 119 6.42 0.39 8.61
N ASP A 120 5.83 -0.78 8.79
CA ASP A 120 4.45 -0.89 9.24
C ASP A 120 4.33 -0.47 10.71
N LEU A 121 3.35 0.32 11.08
CA LEU A 121 3.03 0.67 12.45
C LEU A 121 1.63 0.14 12.75
N VAL A 122 1.48 -0.70 13.78
CA VAL A 122 0.21 -1.34 14.15
C VAL A 122 -0.33 -0.71 15.43
N PRO A 123 -1.03 0.44 15.37
CA PRO A 123 -1.39 1.18 16.57
C PRO A 123 -2.77 0.83 17.14
N ASN A 124 -3.65 0.17 16.40
CA ASN A 124 -4.99 -0.12 16.87
C ASN A 124 -5.00 -1.14 18.02
N HIS A 125 -4.14 -2.14 17.98
CA HIS A 125 -4.08 -3.26 18.90
C HIS A 125 -2.64 -3.71 19.15
N SER A 126 -2.43 -4.53 20.16
CA SER A 126 -1.18 -5.25 20.39
C SER A 126 -1.42 -6.75 20.37
N SER A 127 -0.35 -7.54 20.51
CA SER A 127 -0.50 -8.97 20.83
C SER A 127 -1.10 -9.17 22.24
N ASP A 128 -1.80 -10.26 22.43
CA ASP A 128 -2.18 -10.77 23.77
C ASP A 128 -0.93 -11.11 24.62
N ARG A 129 0.24 -11.29 23.99
CA ARG A 129 1.54 -11.52 24.64
C ARG A 129 2.29 -10.25 25.01
N HIS A 130 1.81 -9.08 24.57
CA HIS A 130 2.41 -7.81 24.97
C HIS A 130 2.41 -7.67 26.49
N PRO A 131 3.50 -7.20 27.12
CA PRO A 131 3.59 -7.07 28.59
C PRO A 131 2.42 -6.31 29.21
N TRP A 132 1.96 -5.26 28.57
CA TRP A 132 0.82 -4.47 29.04
C TRP A 132 -0.50 -5.24 29.09
N PHE A 133 -0.74 -6.12 28.10
CA PHE A 133 -1.95 -6.94 28.14
C PHE A 133 -1.86 -8.04 29.19
N GLN A 134 -0.67 -8.59 29.40
CA GLN A 134 -0.43 -9.54 30.48
C GLN A 134 -0.62 -8.90 31.87
N GLU A 135 -0.27 -7.61 32.05
CA GLU A 135 -0.62 -6.82 33.25
C GLU A 135 -2.15 -6.65 33.36
N ALA A 136 -2.82 -6.29 32.27
CA ALA A 136 -4.27 -6.10 32.22
C ALA A 136 -5.04 -7.39 32.59
N LEU A 137 -4.58 -8.56 32.17
CA LEU A 137 -5.18 -9.86 32.57
C LEU A 137 -5.04 -10.13 34.09
N ARG A 138 -3.99 -9.61 34.73
CA ARG A 138 -3.84 -9.66 36.21
C ARG A 138 -4.65 -8.61 36.95
N GLY A 139 -5.42 -7.78 36.24
CA GLY A 139 -6.19 -6.69 36.80
C GLY A 139 -5.39 -5.38 37.01
N GLU A 140 -4.18 -5.28 36.45
CA GLU A 140 -3.30 -4.13 36.55
C GLU A 140 -3.42 -3.29 35.26
N ARG A 141 -3.55 -1.96 35.40
CA ARG A 141 -3.49 -1.01 34.27
C ARG A 141 -4.38 -1.38 33.05
N ARG A 142 -5.58 -1.94 33.32
CA ARG A 142 -6.56 -2.30 32.28
C ARG A 142 -7.00 -1.15 31.40
N ASP A 143 -6.90 0.06 31.93
CA ASP A 143 -7.24 1.30 31.24
C ASP A 143 -6.41 1.57 29.99
N ARG A 144 -5.33 0.78 29.75
CA ARG A 144 -4.56 0.79 28.50
C ARG A 144 -5.25 0.06 27.34
N TYR A 145 -6.25 -0.76 27.63
CA TYR A 145 -7.03 -1.51 26.65
C TYR A 145 -8.52 -1.24 26.80
N VAL A 146 -9.30 -1.61 25.80
CA VAL A 146 -10.76 -1.42 25.86
C VAL A 146 -11.40 -2.60 26.57
N PHE A 147 -11.83 -2.38 27.83
CA PHE A 147 -12.53 -3.36 28.66
C PHE A 147 -13.93 -2.89 29.04
N ARG A 148 -14.86 -3.82 29.28
CA ARG A 148 -16.20 -3.54 29.79
C ARG A 148 -16.79 -4.76 30.55
N ASP A 149 -17.87 -4.52 31.30
CA ASP A 149 -18.53 -5.55 32.11
C ASP A 149 -19.40 -6.51 31.27
N ALA A 150 -19.90 -6.06 30.12
CA ALA A 150 -20.72 -6.85 29.22
C ALA A 150 -20.43 -6.48 27.76
N PRO A 151 -20.39 -7.44 26.81
CA PRO A 151 -20.15 -7.16 25.40
C PRO A 151 -21.33 -6.39 24.80
N ASN A 152 -21.07 -5.68 23.70
CA ASN A 152 -22.08 -5.17 22.79
C ASN A 152 -22.17 -6.10 21.55
N ASP A 153 -22.89 -5.68 20.52
CA ASP A 153 -23.14 -6.47 19.31
C ASP A 153 -22.03 -6.37 18.24
N TRP A 154 -20.85 -5.83 18.58
CA TRP A 154 -19.77 -5.67 17.60
C TRP A 154 -19.20 -7.02 17.17
N GLU A 155 -18.94 -7.10 15.86
CA GLU A 155 -18.33 -8.25 15.21
C GLU A 155 -16.85 -8.00 14.89
N SER A 156 -16.05 -9.04 15.02
CA SER A 156 -14.67 -9.04 14.54
C SER A 156 -14.62 -8.96 13.01
N ILE A 157 -13.65 -8.23 12.48
CA ILE A 157 -13.35 -8.15 11.04
C ILE A 157 -13.11 -9.57 10.47
N PHE A 158 -12.51 -10.45 11.25
CA PHE A 158 -12.29 -11.85 10.86
C PHE A 158 -13.52 -12.76 11.08
N GLY A 159 -14.61 -12.21 11.61
CA GLY A 159 -15.86 -12.93 11.87
C GLY A 159 -16.03 -13.34 13.32
N GLY A 160 -17.30 -13.54 13.73
CA GLY A 160 -17.70 -13.81 15.09
C GLY A 160 -17.65 -12.58 16.00
N PRO A 161 -17.91 -12.72 17.32
CA PRO A 161 -17.92 -11.61 18.27
C PRO A 161 -16.57 -10.91 18.37
N ALA A 162 -16.59 -9.57 18.56
CA ALA A 162 -15.40 -8.76 18.79
C ALA A 162 -14.97 -8.69 20.27
N TRP A 163 -15.57 -9.51 21.13
CA TRP A 163 -15.33 -9.50 22.56
C TRP A 163 -14.98 -10.87 23.09
N THR A 164 -13.95 -10.93 23.93
CA THR A 164 -13.56 -12.15 24.65
C THR A 164 -13.61 -11.91 26.16
N ARG A 165 -14.17 -12.88 26.87
CA ARG A 165 -14.33 -12.83 28.33
C ARG A 165 -13.05 -13.29 29.02
N THR A 166 -12.58 -12.50 30.00
CA THR A 166 -11.45 -12.86 30.88
C THR A 166 -11.91 -13.77 32.04
N GLU A 167 -10.97 -14.39 32.72
CA GLU A 167 -11.26 -15.30 33.84
C GLU A 167 -12.00 -14.62 35.00
N ASP A 168 -11.76 -13.35 35.24
CA ASP A 168 -12.41 -12.56 36.29
C ASP A 168 -13.79 -12.00 35.88
N GLY A 169 -14.22 -12.28 34.65
CA GLY A 169 -15.56 -12.01 34.16
C GLY A 169 -15.75 -10.74 33.35
N GLN A 170 -14.74 -9.88 33.21
CA GLN A 170 -14.79 -8.76 32.29
C GLN A 170 -14.60 -9.19 30.84
N TRP A 171 -14.83 -8.27 29.90
CA TRP A 171 -14.68 -8.49 28.48
C TRP A 171 -13.70 -7.47 27.89
N TYR A 172 -12.75 -7.93 27.08
CA TYR A 172 -11.91 -7.05 26.30
C TYR A 172 -12.30 -7.06 24.82
N LEU A 173 -12.11 -5.90 24.17
CA LEU A 173 -12.35 -5.72 22.74
C LEU A 173 -11.19 -6.27 21.92
N HIS A 174 -11.51 -6.93 20.82
CA HIS A 174 -10.58 -7.28 19.74
C HIS A 174 -11.30 -7.16 18.38
N LEU A 175 -11.11 -6.08 17.68
CA LEU A 175 -11.73 -5.89 16.35
C LEU A 175 -11.21 -6.90 15.31
N PHE A 176 -10.10 -7.57 15.61
CA PHE A 176 -9.52 -8.64 14.79
C PHE A 176 -9.53 -9.97 15.55
N ALA A 177 -8.43 -10.69 15.64
CA ALA A 177 -8.36 -11.93 16.39
C ALA A 177 -8.41 -11.71 17.91
N PRO A 178 -8.86 -12.68 18.72
CA PRO A 178 -8.79 -12.60 20.19
C PRO A 178 -7.38 -12.36 20.71
N GLU A 179 -6.36 -12.77 19.95
CA GLU A 179 -4.95 -12.54 20.23
C GLU A 179 -4.49 -11.09 19.94
N GLN A 180 -5.42 -10.22 19.47
CA GLN A 180 -5.14 -8.82 19.10
C GLN A 180 -6.03 -7.86 19.91
N PRO A 181 -5.82 -7.71 21.23
CA PRO A 181 -6.61 -6.81 22.07
C PRO A 181 -6.45 -5.34 21.66
N ASP A 182 -7.57 -4.62 21.52
CA ASP A 182 -7.61 -3.23 21.12
C ASP A 182 -7.10 -2.31 22.22
N LEU A 183 -6.15 -1.42 21.87
CA LEU A 183 -5.61 -0.40 22.76
C LEU A 183 -6.61 0.73 23.01
N ASN A 184 -6.61 1.28 24.20
CA ASN A 184 -7.43 2.43 24.57
C ASN A 184 -6.66 3.74 24.31
N TRP A 185 -6.91 4.38 23.19
CA TRP A 185 -6.26 5.62 22.78
C TRP A 185 -6.73 6.88 23.52
N GLU A 186 -7.75 6.77 24.37
CA GLU A 186 -8.08 7.81 25.35
C GLU A 186 -7.07 7.85 26.50
N ASN A 187 -6.32 6.76 26.71
CA ASN A 187 -5.29 6.70 27.73
C ASN A 187 -4.02 7.46 27.29
N PRO A 188 -3.55 8.46 28.05
CA PRO A 188 -2.38 9.25 27.68
C PRO A 188 -1.07 8.45 27.65
N GLU A 189 -0.99 7.30 28.35
CA GLU A 189 0.19 6.43 28.31
C GLU A 189 0.31 5.72 26.97
N VAL A 190 -0.82 5.27 26.38
CA VAL A 190 -0.85 4.69 25.04
C VAL A 190 -0.37 5.72 24.01
N ARG A 191 -0.87 6.96 24.08
CA ARG A 191 -0.42 8.05 23.21
C ARG A 191 1.08 8.35 23.38
N ALA A 192 1.58 8.38 24.61
CA ALA A 192 3.00 8.62 24.89
C ALA A 192 3.90 7.51 24.34
N GLU A 193 3.50 6.25 24.52
CA GLU A 193 4.23 5.08 24.05
C GLU A 193 4.40 5.10 22.53
N PHE A 194 3.34 5.37 21.77
CA PHE A 194 3.45 5.43 20.32
C PHE A 194 4.28 6.61 19.80
N ARG A 195 4.29 7.75 20.50
CA ARG A 195 5.25 8.83 20.20
C ARG A 195 6.71 8.39 20.38
N ASP A 196 6.98 7.56 21.38
CA ASP A 196 8.33 7.03 21.65
C ASP A 196 8.69 5.90 20.67
N ILE A 197 7.71 5.08 20.24
CA ILE A 197 7.91 4.07 19.17
C ILE A 197 8.26 4.78 17.85
N LEU A 198 7.55 5.84 17.48
CA LEU A 198 7.87 6.62 16.27
C LEU A 198 9.32 7.13 16.31
N ARG A 199 9.74 7.76 17.43
CA ARG A 199 11.11 8.26 17.58
C ARG A 199 12.15 7.13 17.51
N PHE A 200 11.87 6.00 18.15
CA PHE A 200 12.78 4.84 18.12
C PHE A 200 13.15 4.40 16.71
N TRP A 201 12.17 4.31 15.82
CA TRP A 201 12.40 3.90 14.44
C TRP A 201 12.97 5.04 13.58
N LEU A 202 12.54 6.27 13.80
CA LEU A 202 13.10 7.45 13.12
C LEU A 202 14.58 7.66 13.47
N ASP A 203 14.97 7.46 14.73
CA ASP A 203 16.38 7.52 15.20
C ASP A 203 17.24 6.43 14.56
N ARG A 204 16.64 5.30 14.11
CA ARG A 204 17.30 4.22 13.34
C ARG A 204 17.35 4.46 11.84
N GLY A 205 16.82 5.59 11.36
CA GLY A 205 16.89 5.97 9.96
C GLY A 205 15.66 5.61 9.13
N VAL A 206 14.58 5.13 9.73
CA VAL A 206 13.30 4.92 9.01
C VAL A 206 12.81 6.21 8.38
N ASP A 207 12.39 6.15 7.12
CA ASP A 207 11.96 7.30 6.34
C ASP A 207 10.44 7.54 6.42
N GLY A 208 9.70 6.57 6.90
CA GLY A 208 8.25 6.71 7.04
C GLY A 208 7.55 5.52 7.67
N PHE A 209 6.25 5.66 7.84
CA PHE A 209 5.38 4.64 8.42
C PHE A 209 4.17 4.37 7.54
N ARG A 210 3.80 3.11 7.41
CA ARG A 210 2.44 2.74 7.00
C ARG A 210 1.63 2.48 8.27
N VAL A 211 0.57 3.23 8.46
CA VAL A 211 -0.27 3.14 9.67
C VAL A 211 -1.39 2.14 9.42
N ASP A 212 -1.27 1.00 10.07
CA ASP A 212 -2.24 -0.09 10.03
C ASP A 212 -3.53 0.33 10.72
N VAL A 213 -4.68 -0.03 10.14
CA VAL A 213 -6.01 0.30 10.70
C VAL A 213 -6.09 1.75 11.19
N ALA A 214 -5.59 2.69 10.37
CA ALA A 214 -5.46 4.10 10.74
C ALA A 214 -6.76 4.76 11.23
N HIS A 215 -7.90 4.20 10.88
CA HIS A 215 -9.23 4.68 11.24
C HIS A 215 -9.82 4.00 12.50
N GLY A 216 -9.07 3.06 13.12
CA GLY A 216 -9.58 2.20 14.19
C GLY A 216 -9.28 2.63 15.61
N MET A 217 -8.30 3.50 15.84
CA MET A 217 -7.77 3.77 17.18
C MET A 217 -8.80 4.35 18.16
N ILE A 218 -9.68 5.23 17.72
CA ILE A 218 -10.74 5.83 18.56
C ILE A 218 -12.07 5.14 18.30
N LYS A 219 -12.77 4.79 19.39
CA LYS A 219 -14.12 4.22 19.37
C LYS A 219 -15.15 5.28 19.80
N ALA A 220 -16.40 5.14 19.36
CA ALA A 220 -17.47 6.04 19.80
C ALA A 220 -17.70 5.97 21.31
N ASP A 221 -17.97 7.12 21.93
CA ASP A 221 -18.24 7.22 23.36
C ASP A 221 -19.34 6.27 23.81
N GLY A 222 -19.09 5.55 24.93
CA GLY A 222 -20.03 4.59 25.49
C GLY A 222 -20.14 3.27 24.71
N LEU A 223 -19.40 3.10 23.62
CA LEU A 223 -19.37 1.86 22.80
C LEU A 223 -20.79 1.39 22.43
N PRO A 224 -21.57 2.20 21.69
CA PRO A 224 -22.97 1.87 21.35
C PRO A 224 -23.04 0.64 20.45
N ASP A 225 -24.16 -0.07 20.48
CA ASP A 225 -24.47 -1.14 19.53
C ASP A 225 -24.53 -0.59 18.10
N VAL A 226 -24.16 -1.42 17.13
CA VAL A 226 -24.39 -1.16 15.70
C VAL A 226 -25.87 -1.31 15.38
N GLY A 227 -26.51 -2.27 16.03
CA GLY A 227 -27.93 -2.59 15.85
C GLY A 227 -28.19 -3.69 14.81
N PRO A 228 -29.45 -4.10 14.65
CA PRO A 228 -29.81 -5.18 13.73
C PRO A 228 -29.44 -4.84 12.28
N LYS A 229 -28.75 -5.77 11.61
CA LYS A 229 -28.32 -5.65 10.23
C LYS A 229 -28.46 -6.96 9.47
N GLU A 230 -28.66 -6.86 8.16
CA GLU A 230 -28.52 -8.00 7.24
C GLU A 230 -27.03 -8.10 6.84
N GLY A 231 -26.45 -9.31 6.87
CA GLY A 231 -25.05 -9.55 6.56
C GLY A 231 -24.08 -9.27 7.72
N ARG A 232 -22.80 -9.36 7.45
CA ARG A 232 -21.71 -9.10 8.43
C ARG A 232 -21.44 -7.61 8.56
N GLN A 233 -21.06 -7.17 9.77
CA GLN A 233 -20.72 -5.76 10.01
C GLN A 233 -19.51 -5.29 9.18
N VAL A 234 -18.59 -6.18 8.80
CA VAL A 234 -17.46 -5.85 7.92
C VAL A 234 -17.89 -5.34 6.52
N GLU A 235 -19.08 -5.73 6.08
CA GLU A 235 -19.65 -5.29 4.80
C GLU A 235 -20.06 -3.80 4.80
N LEU A 236 -20.09 -3.16 5.99
CA LEU A 236 -20.32 -1.72 6.16
C LEU A 236 -19.11 -0.86 5.85
N LEU A 237 -17.92 -1.46 5.95
CA LEU A 237 -16.68 -0.71 5.85
C LEU A 237 -16.51 -0.10 4.46
N GLY A 238 -16.25 1.20 4.44
CA GLY A 238 -16.18 1.96 3.20
C GLY A 238 -17.50 2.57 2.73
N ASP A 239 -18.66 2.05 3.18
CA ASP A 239 -19.99 2.54 2.80
C ASP A 239 -20.69 3.32 3.92
N GLU A 240 -20.52 2.89 5.17
CA GLU A 240 -21.17 3.51 6.32
C GLU A 240 -20.16 3.79 7.45
N ARG A 241 -20.47 4.79 8.27
CA ARG A 241 -19.70 5.08 9.49
C ARG A 241 -20.17 4.17 10.63
N VAL A 242 -19.26 3.35 11.14
CA VAL A 242 -19.52 2.43 12.26
C VAL A 242 -18.93 2.97 13.58
N PRO A 243 -19.48 2.61 14.75
CA PRO A 243 -19.05 3.18 16.03
C PRO A 243 -17.61 2.79 16.44
N TYR A 244 -17.02 1.80 15.84
CA TYR A 244 -15.67 1.32 16.15
C TYR A 244 -14.62 1.78 15.15
N PHE A 245 -14.98 2.48 14.06
CA PHE A 245 -14.06 3.05 13.09
C PHE A 245 -14.39 4.50 12.75
N ASP A 246 -13.38 5.22 12.25
CA ASP A 246 -13.47 6.57 11.69
C ASP A 246 -14.13 7.60 12.63
N GLN A 247 -13.79 7.53 13.93
CA GLN A 247 -14.22 8.53 14.89
C GLN A 247 -13.33 9.79 14.82
N ASP A 248 -13.94 10.97 14.98
CA ASP A 248 -13.24 12.25 14.77
C ASP A 248 -12.04 12.47 15.69
N GLY A 249 -12.00 11.87 16.85
CA GLY A 249 -10.86 11.93 17.77
C GLY A 249 -9.56 11.31 17.25
N VAL A 250 -9.61 10.49 16.20
CA VAL A 250 -8.40 9.89 15.61
C VAL A 250 -7.48 10.95 14.98
N HIS A 251 -8.07 12.04 14.47
CA HIS A 251 -7.32 13.14 13.85
C HIS A 251 -6.42 13.90 14.84
N ASP A 252 -6.79 13.93 16.13
CA ASP A 252 -5.94 14.55 17.17
C ASP A 252 -4.65 13.73 17.38
N ILE A 253 -4.70 12.40 17.20
CA ILE A 253 -3.52 11.53 17.27
C ILE A 253 -2.55 11.89 16.14
N TYR A 254 -3.04 12.07 14.93
CA TYR A 254 -2.19 12.41 13.77
C TYR A 254 -1.59 13.79 13.88
N ARG A 255 -2.32 14.77 14.43
CA ARG A 255 -1.78 16.10 14.76
C ARG A 255 -0.71 16.07 15.85
N GLU A 256 -0.72 15.05 16.74
CA GLU A 256 0.38 14.81 17.68
C GLU A 256 1.61 14.17 16.99
N TRP A 257 1.40 13.31 15.98
CA TRP A 257 2.47 12.60 15.29
C TRP A 257 3.16 13.46 14.23
N ARG A 258 2.43 14.32 13.53
CA ARG A 258 2.95 15.14 12.45
C ARG A 258 4.17 15.99 12.88
N PRO A 259 4.18 16.72 13.98
CA PRO A 259 5.36 17.45 14.44
C PRO A 259 6.57 16.56 14.74
N ILE A 260 6.35 15.30 15.10
CA ILE A 260 7.45 14.34 15.30
C ILE A 260 8.09 14.02 13.96
N LEU A 261 7.29 13.66 12.95
CA LEU A 261 7.77 13.39 11.58
C LEU A 261 8.53 14.59 11.02
N ASP A 262 7.95 15.79 11.12
CA ASP A 262 8.53 17.03 10.60
C ASP A 262 9.82 17.46 11.33
N SER A 263 10.08 16.93 12.53
CA SER A 263 11.31 17.23 13.29
C SER A 263 12.55 16.51 12.79
N TYR A 264 12.40 15.50 11.92
CA TYR A 264 13.50 14.74 11.34
C TYR A 264 13.82 15.23 9.92
N PRO A 265 15.10 15.28 9.53
CA PRO A 265 15.49 15.72 8.19
C PRO A 265 15.13 14.69 7.12
N GLY A 266 14.97 15.13 5.88
CA GLY A 266 14.79 14.27 4.70
C GLY A 266 13.34 13.86 4.43
N GLY A 267 12.35 14.61 4.99
CA GLY A 267 10.95 14.44 4.65
C GLY A 267 10.35 13.12 5.14
N ARG A 268 10.28 12.94 6.47
CA ARG A 268 9.65 11.74 7.04
C ARG A 268 8.16 11.77 6.78
N MET A 269 7.60 10.64 6.35
CA MET A 269 6.19 10.57 5.94
C MET A 269 5.41 9.48 6.67
N ALA A 270 4.09 9.55 6.58
CA ALA A 270 3.23 8.44 6.94
C ALA A 270 2.06 8.31 5.98
N VAL A 271 1.69 7.06 5.66
CA VAL A 271 0.55 6.69 4.83
C VAL A 271 -0.49 5.95 5.65
N ALA A 272 -1.75 6.36 5.54
CA ALA A 272 -2.86 5.72 6.23
C ALA A 272 -3.43 4.54 5.44
N GLU A 273 -3.62 3.42 6.14
CA GLU A 273 -4.61 2.44 5.73
C GLU A 273 -5.94 2.79 6.39
N ALA A 274 -6.87 3.38 5.61
CA ALA A 274 -8.15 3.81 6.12
C ALA A 274 -9.30 3.42 5.19
N TRP A 275 -10.21 2.60 5.70
CA TRP A 275 -11.45 2.22 5.04
C TRP A 275 -12.57 3.10 5.59
N VAL A 276 -12.94 4.16 4.85
CA VAL A 276 -13.86 5.20 5.30
C VAL A 276 -14.99 5.42 4.32
N ALA A 277 -16.15 5.89 4.84
CA ALA A 277 -17.41 5.94 4.10
C ALA A 277 -17.46 6.99 2.98
N SER A 278 -16.52 7.92 2.92
CA SER A 278 -16.51 8.93 1.87
C SER A 278 -15.13 9.52 1.61
N PRO A 279 -14.95 10.09 0.41
CA PRO A 279 -13.77 10.86 0.03
C PRO A 279 -13.40 11.98 0.99
N GLU A 280 -14.40 12.74 1.42
CA GLU A 280 -14.21 13.85 2.36
C GLU A 280 -13.69 13.34 3.72
N ARG A 281 -14.11 12.11 4.10
CA ARG A 281 -13.56 11.45 5.30
C ARG A 281 -12.10 11.08 5.09
N LEU A 282 -11.75 10.47 3.94
CA LEU A 282 -10.37 10.11 3.61
C LEU A 282 -9.45 11.35 3.56
N ALA A 283 -9.93 12.44 2.95
CA ALA A 283 -9.22 13.71 2.87
C ALA A 283 -8.86 14.31 4.24
N ARG A 284 -9.59 13.96 5.30
CA ARG A 284 -9.26 14.43 6.66
C ARG A 284 -7.96 13.82 7.19
N TYR A 285 -7.65 12.56 6.83
CA TYR A 285 -6.41 11.90 7.28
C TYR A 285 -5.14 12.51 6.70
N VAL A 286 -5.27 13.27 5.61
CA VAL A 286 -4.16 13.87 4.86
C VAL A 286 -4.21 15.39 4.84
N GLN A 287 -4.82 16.00 5.87
CA GLN A 287 -4.72 17.44 6.09
C GLN A 287 -3.25 17.86 6.28
N PRO A 288 -2.88 19.12 6.00
CA PRO A 288 -1.50 19.59 6.10
C PRO A 288 -0.81 19.38 7.46
N ASP A 289 -1.60 19.25 8.53
CA ASP A 289 -1.14 19.00 9.90
C ASP A 289 -1.34 17.55 10.39
N GLU A 290 -1.73 16.63 9.47
CA GLU A 290 -1.96 15.21 9.77
C GLU A 290 -1.00 14.31 8.98
N LEU A 291 -1.47 13.13 8.49
CA LEU A 291 -0.62 12.22 7.71
C LEU A 291 -0.34 12.78 6.30
N HIS A 292 0.58 12.17 5.60
CA HIS A 292 1.03 12.66 4.28
C HIS A 292 0.24 12.04 3.13
N GLN A 293 -0.16 10.79 3.30
CA GLN A 293 -0.83 9.97 2.28
C GLN A 293 -1.92 9.10 2.90
N ALA A 294 -2.87 8.67 2.08
CA ALA A 294 -3.83 7.62 2.39
C ALA A 294 -4.09 6.80 1.13
N PHE A 295 -4.20 5.48 1.26
CA PHE A 295 -4.41 4.59 0.11
C PHE A 295 -5.74 4.83 -0.58
N SER A 296 -5.73 4.93 -1.90
CA SER A 296 -6.93 4.91 -2.75
C SER A 296 -7.35 3.46 -3.01
N PHE A 297 -8.07 2.86 -2.07
CA PHE A 297 -8.55 1.48 -2.20
C PHE A 297 -9.64 1.34 -3.25
N ASP A 298 -10.37 2.39 -3.57
CA ASP A 298 -11.34 2.39 -4.68
C ASP A 298 -10.67 2.00 -6.00
N PHE A 299 -9.41 2.47 -6.25
CA PHE A 299 -8.67 2.10 -7.45
C PHE A 299 -8.28 0.61 -7.45
N MET A 300 -7.86 0.09 -6.30
CA MET A 300 -7.55 -1.34 -6.13
C MET A 300 -8.77 -2.21 -6.39
N MET A 301 -9.95 -1.79 -5.91
CA MET A 301 -11.20 -2.54 -6.01
C MET A 301 -11.98 -2.30 -7.30
N ALA A 302 -11.53 -1.38 -8.16
CA ALA A 302 -12.21 -1.07 -9.43
C ALA A 302 -12.30 -2.29 -10.34
N ASP A 303 -13.44 -2.48 -10.97
CA ASP A 303 -13.61 -3.44 -12.05
C ASP A 303 -12.67 -3.11 -13.21
N TYR A 304 -12.15 -4.16 -13.88
CA TYR A 304 -11.32 -3.97 -15.08
C TYR A 304 -12.18 -3.48 -16.24
N HIS A 305 -12.47 -2.18 -16.24
CA HIS A 305 -13.21 -1.51 -17.30
C HIS A 305 -12.81 -0.03 -17.35
N ALA A 306 -12.61 0.51 -18.55
CA ALA A 306 -12.14 1.90 -18.75
C ALA A 306 -13.02 2.93 -18.03
N LYS A 307 -14.35 2.78 -18.07
CA LYS A 307 -15.31 3.65 -17.38
C LYS A 307 -15.16 3.60 -15.85
N SER A 308 -14.95 2.39 -15.28
CA SER A 308 -14.75 2.22 -13.84
C SER A 308 -13.45 2.88 -13.38
N PHE A 309 -12.35 2.63 -14.09
CA PHE A 309 -11.07 3.30 -13.82
C PHE A 309 -11.19 4.82 -13.91
N ARG A 310 -11.85 5.35 -14.98
CA ARG A 310 -12.04 6.78 -15.15
C ARG A 310 -12.77 7.39 -13.95
N ALA A 311 -13.89 6.80 -13.53
CA ALA A 311 -14.70 7.31 -12.43
C ALA A 311 -13.91 7.37 -11.12
N VAL A 312 -13.15 6.32 -10.81
CA VAL A 312 -12.31 6.27 -9.60
C VAL A 312 -11.16 7.27 -9.68
N ILE A 313 -10.50 7.40 -10.82
CA ILE A 313 -9.41 8.37 -11.01
C ILE A 313 -9.92 9.80 -10.82
N GLU A 314 -11.06 10.16 -11.45
CA GLU A 314 -11.67 11.49 -11.31
C GLU A 314 -12.00 11.80 -9.85
N LYS A 315 -12.62 10.83 -9.15
CA LYS A 315 -12.96 10.95 -7.73
C LYS A 315 -11.71 11.17 -6.89
N SER A 316 -10.70 10.29 -7.00
CA SER A 316 -9.48 10.35 -6.19
C SER A 316 -8.65 11.61 -6.43
N LEU A 317 -8.58 12.10 -7.67
CA LEU A 317 -7.87 13.35 -7.98
C LEU A 317 -8.60 14.59 -7.42
N ALA A 318 -9.93 14.62 -7.50
CA ALA A 318 -10.71 15.69 -6.91
C ALA A 318 -10.55 15.76 -5.38
N GLU A 319 -10.48 14.61 -4.71
CA GLU A 319 -10.21 14.50 -3.27
C GLU A 319 -8.83 15.04 -2.90
N ALA A 320 -7.81 14.59 -3.64
CA ALA A 320 -6.43 15.03 -3.45
C ALA A 320 -6.29 16.57 -3.59
N GLU A 321 -7.00 17.16 -4.55
CA GLU A 321 -7.01 18.62 -4.77
C GLU A 321 -7.60 19.39 -3.58
N LEU A 322 -8.62 18.85 -2.90
CA LEU A 322 -9.26 19.51 -1.75
C LEU A 322 -8.29 19.83 -0.61
N VAL A 323 -7.26 19.02 -0.42
CA VAL A 323 -6.33 19.11 0.70
C VAL A 323 -4.87 19.33 0.27
N GLY A 324 -4.59 19.34 -1.03
CA GLY A 324 -3.24 19.50 -1.58
C GLY A 324 -2.33 18.27 -1.36
N ALA A 325 -2.90 17.13 -0.97
CA ALA A 325 -2.16 15.88 -0.83
C ALA A 325 -2.08 15.15 -2.19
N PRO A 326 -1.04 14.31 -2.44
CA PRO A 326 -1.02 13.46 -3.63
C PRO A 326 -1.98 12.28 -3.47
N THR A 327 -2.51 11.79 -4.57
CA THR A 327 -3.20 10.49 -4.60
C THR A 327 -2.19 9.36 -4.43
N THR A 328 -2.60 8.28 -3.76
CA THR A 328 -1.77 7.11 -3.49
C THR A 328 -2.39 5.88 -4.13
N TRP A 329 -1.85 5.48 -5.29
CA TRP A 329 -2.39 4.42 -6.12
C TRP A 329 -1.86 3.05 -5.70
N VAL A 330 -2.73 2.04 -5.70
CA VAL A 330 -2.39 0.65 -5.37
C VAL A 330 -3.29 -0.31 -6.15
N LEU A 331 -2.73 -1.42 -6.65
CA LEU A 331 -3.48 -2.49 -7.33
C LEU A 331 -3.53 -3.78 -6.52
N SER A 332 -2.55 -4.07 -5.68
CA SER A 332 -2.51 -5.26 -4.84
C SER A 332 -1.79 -4.97 -3.53
N ASN A 333 -2.11 -5.75 -2.51
CA ASN A 333 -1.42 -5.80 -1.22
C ASN A 333 -1.50 -7.23 -0.65
N HIS A 334 -1.04 -7.42 0.57
CA HIS A 334 -1.05 -8.70 1.27
C HIS A 334 -2.41 -9.12 1.85
N ASP A 335 -3.47 -8.31 1.66
CA ASP A 335 -4.82 -8.53 2.21
C ASP A 335 -5.89 -8.78 1.16
N LYS A 336 -5.57 -8.57 -0.11
CA LYS A 336 -6.51 -8.76 -1.22
C LYS A 336 -5.92 -9.68 -2.30
N PRO A 337 -6.77 -10.45 -2.97
CA PRO A 337 -6.32 -11.29 -4.08
C PRO A 337 -5.53 -10.48 -5.10
N ARG A 338 -4.47 -11.07 -5.66
CA ARG A 338 -3.60 -10.41 -6.64
C ARG A 338 -4.39 -9.92 -7.85
N HIS A 339 -4.07 -8.72 -8.34
CA HIS A 339 -4.81 -8.08 -9.44
C HIS A 339 -4.76 -8.86 -10.76
N VAL A 340 -3.74 -9.71 -11.00
CA VAL A 340 -3.70 -10.63 -12.13
C VAL A 340 -4.95 -11.52 -12.15
N THR A 341 -5.30 -12.08 -10.99
CA THR A 341 -6.51 -12.93 -10.84
C THR A 341 -7.78 -12.09 -10.84
N ARG A 342 -7.82 -10.97 -10.09
CA ARG A 342 -9.01 -10.11 -10.00
C ARG A 342 -9.42 -9.51 -11.35
N HIS A 343 -8.45 -9.14 -12.20
CA HIS A 343 -8.73 -8.57 -13.53
C HIS A 343 -8.92 -9.65 -14.61
N GLY A 344 -8.74 -10.93 -14.26
CA GLY A 344 -9.00 -12.04 -15.19
C GLY A 344 -7.84 -12.35 -16.15
N GLY A 345 -6.60 -12.03 -15.77
CA GLY A 345 -5.41 -12.48 -16.50
C GLY A 345 -4.29 -11.45 -16.61
N LEU A 346 -3.14 -11.96 -17.05
CA LEU A 346 -1.89 -11.20 -17.10
C LEU A 346 -1.95 -9.97 -18.03
N ALA A 347 -2.59 -10.08 -19.19
CA ALA A 347 -2.68 -8.95 -20.14
C ALA A 347 -3.39 -7.75 -19.49
N ARG A 348 -4.52 -8.00 -18.84
CA ARG A 348 -5.31 -7.00 -18.13
C ARG A 348 -4.56 -6.39 -16.94
N ALA A 349 -3.86 -7.23 -16.18
CA ALA A 349 -3.03 -6.77 -15.08
C ALA A 349 -1.94 -5.81 -15.55
N ARG A 350 -1.20 -6.18 -16.60
CA ARG A 350 -0.16 -5.32 -17.22
C ARG A 350 -0.74 -4.00 -17.72
N ALA A 351 -1.93 -4.05 -18.33
CA ALA A 351 -2.62 -2.84 -18.80
C ALA A 351 -3.02 -1.92 -17.65
N ALA A 352 -3.61 -2.46 -16.57
CA ALA A 352 -3.95 -1.71 -15.37
C ALA A 352 -2.72 -1.10 -14.68
N THR A 353 -1.62 -1.85 -14.60
CA THR A 353 -0.34 -1.35 -14.05
C THR A 353 0.20 -0.16 -14.85
N LEU A 354 0.22 -0.27 -16.19
CA LEU A 354 0.69 0.83 -17.02
C LEU A 354 -0.20 2.07 -16.90
N LEU A 355 -1.52 1.89 -16.77
CA LEU A 355 -2.43 3.00 -16.44
C LEU A 355 -2.04 3.62 -15.10
N MET A 356 -1.95 2.82 -14.03
CA MET A 356 -1.63 3.28 -12.68
C MET A 356 -0.31 4.08 -12.64
N LEU A 357 0.74 3.53 -13.23
CA LEU A 357 2.07 4.18 -13.24
C LEU A 357 2.12 5.46 -14.08
N ALA A 358 1.14 5.72 -14.93
CA ALA A 358 1.03 6.98 -15.65
C ALA A 358 0.29 8.08 -14.89
N LEU A 359 -0.42 7.76 -13.80
CA LEU A 359 -1.20 8.72 -13.03
C LEU A 359 -0.31 9.64 -12.17
N PRO A 360 -0.76 10.87 -11.85
CA PRO A 360 -0.07 11.74 -10.92
C PRO A 360 -0.23 11.22 -9.48
N GLY A 361 0.79 11.43 -8.65
CA GLY A 361 0.82 10.92 -7.28
C GLY A 361 1.76 9.73 -7.11
N SER A 362 1.76 9.10 -5.95
CA SER A 362 2.58 7.93 -5.64
C SER A 362 1.92 6.61 -6.08
N ALA A 363 2.73 5.59 -6.28
CA ALA A 363 2.27 4.24 -6.62
C ALA A 363 2.88 3.21 -5.67
N TYR A 364 2.06 2.28 -5.17
CA TYR A 364 2.49 1.19 -4.31
C TYR A 364 2.36 -0.14 -5.06
N LEU A 365 3.45 -0.89 -5.10
CA LEU A 365 3.57 -2.19 -5.75
C LEU A 365 3.71 -3.27 -4.69
N TYR A 366 2.95 -4.34 -4.80
CA TYR A 366 3.09 -5.49 -3.90
C TYR A 366 4.09 -6.50 -4.45
N ASN A 367 4.92 -7.10 -3.60
CA ASN A 367 5.92 -8.07 -4.03
C ASN A 367 5.34 -9.19 -4.91
N GLY A 368 5.96 -9.40 -6.09
CA GLY A 368 5.52 -10.33 -7.10
C GLY A 368 4.57 -9.77 -8.16
N GLU A 369 4.12 -8.51 -8.05
CA GLU A 369 3.40 -7.84 -9.13
C GLU A 369 4.26 -7.72 -10.38
N GLU A 370 5.52 -7.36 -10.21
CA GLU A 370 6.50 -7.22 -11.29
C GLU A 370 6.78 -8.54 -12.00
N LEU A 371 6.49 -9.65 -11.35
CA LEU A 371 6.59 -10.99 -11.95
C LEU A 371 5.27 -11.45 -12.59
N GLY A 372 4.19 -10.70 -12.40
CA GLY A 372 2.87 -11.07 -12.90
C GLY A 372 2.26 -12.28 -12.21
N LEU A 373 2.55 -12.47 -10.91
CA LEU A 373 2.06 -13.61 -10.15
C LEU A 373 0.54 -13.58 -9.98
N PRO A 374 -0.17 -14.65 -10.28
CA PRO A 374 -1.59 -14.79 -9.96
C PRO A 374 -1.80 -15.15 -8.48
N GLU A 375 -3.05 -15.13 -8.03
CA GLU A 375 -3.46 -15.67 -6.75
C GLU A 375 -3.36 -17.20 -6.74
N VAL A 376 -2.92 -17.78 -5.61
CA VAL A 376 -2.94 -19.23 -5.42
C VAL A 376 -4.26 -19.62 -4.77
N LEU A 377 -5.20 -20.12 -5.56
CA LEU A 377 -6.57 -20.39 -5.13
C LEU A 377 -6.75 -21.76 -4.47
N ASP A 378 -5.89 -22.72 -4.78
CA ASP A 378 -5.99 -24.15 -4.45
C ASP A 378 -5.05 -24.58 -3.32
N LEU A 379 -4.67 -23.66 -2.43
CA LEU A 379 -3.92 -23.99 -1.23
C LEU A 379 -4.70 -25.00 -0.37
N PRO A 380 -4.08 -26.13 0.03
CA PRO A 380 -4.68 -27.06 0.97
C PRO A 380 -5.08 -26.39 2.29
N ASP A 381 -6.27 -26.70 2.81
CA ASP A 381 -6.81 -26.08 4.03
C ASP A 381 -5.89 -26.26 5.24
N GLU A 382 -5.21 -27.42 5.34
CA GLU A 382 -4.28 -27.76 6.41
C GLU A 382 -2.99 -26.92 6.40
N LEU A 383 -2.67 -26.26 5.27
CA LEU A 383 -1.50 -25.40 5.13
C LEU A 383 -1.82 -23.92 5.32
N ARG A 384 -3.12 -23.57 5.36
CA ARG A 384 -3.54 -22.19 5.56
C ARG A 384 -3.25 -21.72 6.98
N GLN A 385 -2.64 -20.55 7.07
CA GLN A 385 -2.21 -19.95 8.35
C GLN A 385 -3.03 -18.71 8.73
N ASP A 386 -3.75 -18.12 7.79
CA ASP A 386 -4.55 -16.91 8.03
C ASP A 386 -5.61 -17.14 9.14
N PRO A 387 -5.62 -16.33 10.22
CA PRO A 387 -6.61 -16.45 11.28
C PRO A 387 -8.04 -16.22 10.79
N ALA A 388 -8.25 -15.43 9.76
CA ALA A 388 -9.57 -15.21 9.15
C ALA A 388 -10.14 -16.52 8.59
N PHE A 389 -9.30 -17.40 8.02
CA PHE A 389 -9.75 -18.68 7.46
C PHE A 389 -10.46 -19.55 8.50
N LYS A 390 -9.93 -19.61 9.72
CA LYS A 390 -10.52 -20.40 10.81
C LYS A 390 -11.84 -19.82 11.33
N ARG A 391 -12.12 -18.54 11.10
CA ARG A 391 -13.29 -17.82 11.62
C ARG A 391 -14.37 -17.61 10.56
N SER A 392 -14.03 -17.31 9.34
CA SER A 392 -14.97 -16.99 8.25
C SER A 392 -14.86 -17.92 7.03
N GLY A 393 -13.78 -18.70 6.91
CA GLY A 393 -13.48 -19.50 5.73
C GLY A 393 -12.80 -18.69 4.62
N GLU A 394 -12.59 -17.38 4.79
CA GLU A 394 -11.84 -16.54 3.88
C GLU A 394 -10.36 -16.55 4.23
N SER A 395 -9.47 -16.61 3.24
CA SER A 395 -8.03 -16.68 3.46
C SER A 395 -7.27 -15.73 2.54
N ARG A 396 -6.31 -15.01 3.13
CA ARG A 396 -5.34 -14.15 2.42
C ARG A 396 -4.06 -14.90 2.03
N ASP A 397 -3.92 -16.18 2.41
CA ASP A 397 -2.68 -16.95 2.16
C ASP A 397 -2.33 -17.05 0.68
N GLY A 398 -3.33 -17.05 -0.23
CA GLY A 398 -3.11 -17.17 -1.66
C GLY A 398 -2.29 -16.03 -2.27
N CYS A 399 -2.41 -14.80 -1.76
CA CYS A 399 -1.56 -13.67 -2.19
C CYS A 399 -0.22 -13.61 -1.44
N ARG A 400 -0.04 -14.42 -0.39
CA ARG A 400 1.13 -14.42 0.52
C ARG A 400 2.15 -15.51 0.23
N VAL A 401 1.91 -16.34 -0.79
CA VAL A 401 2.84 -17.40 -1.21
C VAL A 401 4.22 -16.81 -1.56
N PRO A 402 5.33 -17.45 -1.10
CA PRO A 402 6.68 -16.97 -1.32
C PRO A 402 7.06 -16.73 -2.77
N LEU A 403 7.92 -15.72 -3.01
CA LEU A 403 8.34 -15.29 -4.35
C LEU A 403 9.21 -16.32 -5.06
N PRO A 404 8.97 -16.60 -6.33
CA PRO A 404 9.85 -17.45 -7.14
C PRO A 404 11.07 -16.64 -7.62
N TRP A 405 12.24 -16.89 -7.02
CA TRP A 405 13.49 -16.26 -7.42
C TRP A 405 14.18 -16.94 -8.59
N THR A 406 14.19 -18.29 -8.59
CA THR A 406 14.91 -19.09 -9.59
C THR A 406 13.96 -19.99 -10.36
N ALA A 407 14.39 -20.40 -11.57
CA ALA A 407 13.65 -21.36 -12.39
C ALA A 407 13.86 -22.84 -11.95
N GLU A 408 14.67 -23.07 -10.93
CA GLU A 408 14.93 -24.38 -10.36
C GLU A 408 13.76 -24.89 -9.49
N PRO A 409 13.63 -26.21 -9.25
CA PRO A 409 12.65 -26.74 -8.30
C PRO A 409 12.75 -26.06 -6.93
N GLY A 410 11.61 -25.69 -6.36
CA GLY A 410 11.55 -24.90 -5.11
C GLY A 410 11.73 -23.41 -5.28
N CYS A 411 11.97 -22.92 -6.53
CA CYS A 411 12.01 -21.49 -6.85
C CYS A 411 12.98 -20.65 -6.00
N GLY A 412 14.07 -21.28 -5.50
CA GLY A 412 15.05 -20.63 -4.63
C GLY A 412 14.78 -20.81 -3.13
N TRP A 413 13.71 -21.50 -2.76
CA TRP A 413 13.37 -21.85 -1.39
C TRP A 413 13.65 -23.32 -1.10
N ARG A 414 14.02 -23.64 0.13
CA ARG A 414 14.26 -25.02 0.54
C ARG A 414 12.97 -25.73 0.97
N GLU A 415 12.26 -25.17 1.91
CA GLU A 415 10.99 -25.66 2.46
C GLU A 415 10.10 -24.44 2.76
N PRO A 416 9.46 -23.82 1.73
CA PRO A 416 8.71 -22.58 1.93
C PRO A 416 7.50 -22.79 2.84
N TRP A 417 7.19 -21.80 3.70
CA TRP A 417 6.11 -21.85 4.67
C TRP A 417 4.71 -22.02 4.03
N LEU A 418 4.56 -21.63 2.77
CA LEU A 418 3.44 -21.98 1.89
C LEU A 418 3.98 -22.57 0.60
N PRO A 419 3.31 -23.58 0.01
CA PRO A 419 3.78 -24.22 -1.21
C PRO A 419 3.76 -23.25 -2.39
N ILE A 420 4.88 -23.17 -3.10
CA ILE A 420 4.99 -22.41 -4.35
C ILE A 420 4.50 -23.27 -5.51
N PRO A 421 3.55 -22.80 -6.34
CA PRO A 421 3.11 -23.55 -7.52
C PRO A 421 4.27 -23.86 -8.47
N GLU A 422 4.31 -25.08 -9.03
CA GLU A 422 5.42 -25.48 -9.89
C GLU A 422 5.47 -24.68 -11.21
N ASP A 423 4.36 -24.22 -11.71
CA ASP A 423 4.26 -23.36 -12.90
C ASP A 423 4.84 -21.94 -12.67
N TRP A 424 4.97 -21.50 -11.41
CA TRP A 424 5.64 -20.24 -11.09
C TRP A 424 7.15 -20.24 -11.38
N ARG A 425 7.76 -21.39 -11.64
CA ARG A 425 9.16 -21.47 -12.12
C ARG A 425 9.37 -20.67 -13.39
N GLY A 426 8.39 -20.70 -14.31
CA GLY A 426 8.40 -19.86 -15.52
C GLY A 426 8.12 -18.38 -15.28
N LEU A 427 7.60 -18.04 -14.11
CA LEU A 427 7.34 -16.65 -13.66
C LEU A 427 8.44 -16.13 -12.72
N SER A 428 9.48 -16.93 -12.41
CA SER A 428 10.55 -16.51 -11.50
C SER A 428 11.31 -15.28 -12.01
N ALA A 429 11.93 -14.55 -11.09
CA ALA A 429 12.76 -13.40 -11.44
C ALA A 429 13.87 -13.78 -12.43
N GLU A 430 14.53 -14.94 -12.21
CA GLU A 430 15.55 -15.46 -13.10
C GLU A 430 15.02 -15.76 -14.51
N ALA A 431 13.85 -16.40 -14.63
CA ALA A 431 13.27 -16.72 -15.94
C ALA A 431 12.86 -15.48 -16.75
N GLN A 432 12.52 -14.38 -16.07
CA GLN A 432 12.06 -13.16 -16.70
C GLN A 432 13.17 -12.12 -16.98
N GLN A 433 14.31 -12.24 -16.31
CA GLN A 433 15.36 -11.23 -16.32
C GLN A 433 15.82 -10.86 -17.73
N ASP A 434 16.05 -11.84 -18.59
CA ASP A 434 16.59 -11.66 -19.93
C ASP A 434 15.53 -11.67 -21.05
N ASP A 435 14.25 -11.81 -20.71
CA ASP A 435 13.13 -11.76 -21.68
C ASP A 435 12.59 -10.33 -21.80
N PRO A 436 12.83 -9.61 -22.92
CA PRO A 436 12.32 -8.25 -23.11
C PRO A 436 10.79 -8.15 -23.09
N GLY A 437 10.08 -9.24 -23.36
CA GLY A 437 8.61 -9.33 -23.34
C GLY A 437 8.03 -9.64 -21.97
N SER A 438 8.87 -9.91 -20.97
CA SER A 438 8.44 -10.30 -19.63
C SER A 438 7.73 -9.16 -18.89
N THR A 439 6.98 -9.53 -17.83
CA THR A 439 6.33 -8.55 -16.95
C THR A 439 7.37 -7.78 -16.14
N LEU A 440 8.43 -8.44 -15.66
CA LEU A 440 9.53 -7.80 -14.98
C LEU A 440 10.16 -6.66 -15.80
N ASN A 441 10.46 -6.91 -17.07
CA ASN A 441 11.07 -5.91 -17.93
C ASN A 441 10.08 -4.80 -18.37
N LEU A 442 8.76 -5.10 -18.42
CA LEU A 442 7.74 -4.06 -18.56
C LEU A 442 7.75 -3.10 -17.36
N TYR A 443 7.79 -3.63 -16.11
CA TYR A 443 7.87 -2.79 -14.90
C TYR A 443 9.15 -1.96 -14.88
N ARG A 444 10.32 -2.56 -15.15
CA ARG A 444 11.60 -1.83 -15.24
C ARG A 444 11.54 -0.68 -16.25
N ALA A 445 10.96 -0.92 -17.42
CA ALA A 445 10.81 0.10 -18.46
C ALA A 445 9.85 1.21 -18.02
N ALA A 446 8.72 0.85 -17.42
CA ALA A 446 7.72 1.81 -16.94
C ALA A 446 8.28 2.69 -15.80
N LEU A 447 8.95 2.10 -14.81
CA LEU A 447 9.53 2.82 -13.68
C LEU A 447 10.68 3.73 -14.11
N ARG A 448 11.51 3.28 -15.06
CA ARG A 448 12.54 4.14 -15.65
C ARG A 448 11.92 5.34 -16.37
N LEU A 449 10.94 5.12 -17.26
CA LEU A 449 10.26 6.22 -17.94
C LEU A 449 9.56 7.16 -16.97
N ARG A 450 8.96 6.62 -15.87
CA ARG A 450 8.32 7.44 -14.85
C ARG A 450 9.30 8.41 -14.18
N LYS A 451 10.55 8.03 -14.01
CA LYS A 451 11.62 8.90 -13.47
C LYS A 451 12.18 9.88 -14.49
N GLU A 452 12.28 9.46 -15.75
CA GLU A 452 12.96 10.25 -16.81
C GLU A 452 12.01 11.20 -17.55
N HIS A 453 10.73 10.84 -17.71
CA HIS A 453 9.80 11.61 -18.53
C HIS A 453 9.13 12.73 -17.72
N PRO A 454 9.24 14.00 -18.14
CA PRO A 454 8.79 15.16 -17.35
C PRO A 454 7.27 15.24 -17.15
N ALA A 455 6.49 14.48 -17.91
CA ALA A 455 5.02 14.39 -17.74
C ALA A 455 4.59 13.39 -16.68
N LEU A 456 5.50 12.50 -16.20
CA LEU A 456 5.19 11.43 -15.26
C LEU A 456 5.62 11.82 -13.83
N GLY A 457 5.18 11.04 -12.83
CA GLY A 457 5.34 11.38 -11.41
C GLY A 457 4.39 12.52 -11.01
N GLY A 458 4.90 13.73 -10.89
CA GLY A 458 4.09 14.95 -10.71
C GLY A 458 3.27 15.30 -11.97
N GLY A 459 3.13 16.59 -12.27
CA GLY A 459 2.47 17.07 -13.48
C GLY A 459 0.94 17.02 -13.44
N THR A 460 0.31 17.46 -14.53
CA THR A 460 -1.15 17.56 -14.65
C THR A 460 -1.73 16.43 -15.51
N LEU A 461 -2.97 16.08 -15.25
CA LEU A 461 -3.76 15.13 -16.02
C LEU A 461 -4.92 15.86 -16.67
N ARG A 462 -5.17 15.59 -17.96
CA ARG A 462 -6.33 16.05 -18.69
C ARG A 462 -6.94 14.87 -19.45
N TRP A 463 -8.25 14.69 -19.33
CA TRP A 463 -8.96 13.72 -20.17
C TRP A 463 -8.97 14.18 -21.64
N LEU A 464 -8.76 13.23 -22.53
CA LEU A 464 -8.93 13.50 -23.96
C LEU A 464 -10.40 13.37 -24.33
N GLU A 465 -10.83 14.26 -25.22
CA GLU A 465 -12.19 14.28 -25.78
C GLU A 465 -12.11 13.93 -27.26
N ALA A 466 -12.87 12.93 -27.68
CA ALA A 466 -13.01 12.53 -29.06
C ALA A 466 -14.39 11.89 -29.28
N PRO A 467 -15.03 12.04 -30.46
CA PRO A 467 -16.32 11.40 -30.75
C PRO A 467 -16.29 9.88 -30.59
N THR A 468 -15.14 9.26 -30.74
CA THR A 468 -14.92 7.81 -30.52
C THR A 468 -15.04 7.48 -29.04
N LEU A 469 -14.49 8.28 -28.12
CA LEU A 469 -14.55 8.07 -26.67
C LEU A 469 -15.97 8.22 -26.11
N GLU A 470 -16.81 9.07 -26.73
CA GLU A 470 -18.23 9.19 -26.36
C GLU A 470 -19.02 7.91 -26.66
N ARG A 471 -18.56 7.09 -27.60
CA ARG A 471 -19.22 5.85 -28.05
C ARG A 471 -18.59 4.57 -27.53
N ARG A 472 -17.34 4.66 -27.05
CA ARG A 472 -16.52 3.53 -26.58
C ARG A 472 -16.25 3.69 -25.07
N GLU A 473 -17.22 3.24 -24.26
CA GLU A 473 -17.05 3.23 -22.78
C GLU A 473 -15.93 2.29 -22.30
N ASP A 474 -15.45 1.41 -23.17
CA ASP A 474 -14.35 0.46 -22.99
C ASP A 474 -12.98 1.06 -23.30
N VAL A 475 -12.91 2.33 -23.69
CA VAL A 475 -11.64 3.05 -23.96
C VAL A 475 -11.50 4.26 -23.06
N LEU A 476 -10.33 4.41 -22.47
CA LEU A 476 -9.94 5.57 -21.67
C LEU A 476 -8.72 6.21 -22.33
N ALA A 477 -8.74 7.53 -22.50
CA ALA A 477 -7.59 8.27 -23.00
C ALA A 477 -7.39 9.56 -22.20
N LEU A 478 -6.15 9.80 -21.80
CA LEU A 478 -5.74 10.99 -21.05
C LEU A 478 -4.43 11.55 -21.56
N GLU A 479 -4.20 12.82 -21.30
CA GLU A 479 -2.91 13.49 -21.52
C GLU A 479 -2.27 13.83 -20.19
N ARG A 480 -0.98 13.53 -20.09
CA ARG A 480 -0.08 13.99 -19.05
C ARG A 480 0.81 15.08 -19.66
N SER A 481 0.82 16.26 -19.04
CA SER A 481 1.64 17.36 -19.53
C SER A 481 3.06 17.31 -18.96
N PRO A 482 4.08 17.55 -19.83
CA PRO A 482 3.98 17.93 -21.23
C PRO A 482 3.99 16.72 -22.19
N GLY A 483 3.00 16.66 -23.08
CA GLY A 483 3.09 15.92 -24.34
C GLY A 483 3.06 14.39 -24.29
N LEU A 484 2.56 13.76 -23.25
CA LEU A 484 2.38 12.32 -23.16
C LEU A 484 0.89 11.95 -23.16
N ALA A 485 0.44 11.16 -24.11
CA ALA A 485 -0.88 10.55 -24.07
C ALA A 485 -0.81 9.13 -23.50
N VAL A 486 -1.82 8.75 -22.74
CA VAL A 486 -2.02 7.40 -22.21
C VAL A 486 -3.37 6.90 -22.70
N VAL A 487 -3.39 5.76 -23.36
CA VAL A 487 -4.61 5.15 -23.88
C VAL A 487 -4.73 3.72 -23.35
N LEU A 488 -5.84 3.44 -22.67
CA LEU A 488 -6.23 2.09 -22.23
C LEU A 488 -7.44 1.64 -23.06
N ASN A 489 -7.34 0.47 -23.64
CA ASN A 489 -8.43 -0.23 -24.29
C ASN A 489 -8.78 -1.51 -23.51
N THR A 490 -9.93 -1.51 -22.83
CA THR A 490 -10.44 -2.69 -22.10
C THR A 490 -11.45 -3.51 -22.92
N GLY A 491 -11.71 -3.08 -24.16
CA GLY A 491 -12.65 -3.74 -25.08
C GLY A 491 -12.03 -4.88 -25.89
N GLU A 492 -12.87 -5.54 -26.68
CA GLU A 492 -12.48 -6.67 -27.53
C GLU A 492 -11.95 -6.24 -28.92
N GLU A 493 -12.25 -5.00 -29.33
CA GLU A 493 -11.86 -4.48 -30.65
C GLU A 493 -10.75 -3.43 -30.52
N PRO A 494 -9.76 -3.41 -31.42
CA PRO A 494 -8.74 -2.36 -31.45
C PRO A 494 -9.36 -0.96 -31.55
N VAL A 495 -8.66 0.04 -31.06
CA VAL A 495 -9.02 1.46 -31.21
C VAL A 495 -7.95 2.21 -31.99
N SER A 496 -8.34 2.90 -33.05
CA SER A 496 -7.42 3.67 -33.89
C SER A 496 -6.95 4.94 -33.19
N LEU A 497 -5.63 5.19 -33.17
CA LEU A 497 -5.06 6.45 -32.66
C LEU A 497 -5.53 7.66 -33.48
N ALA A 498 -5.71 7.49 -34.78
CA ALA A 498 -6.21 8.57 -35.66
C ALA A 498 -7.67 8.93 -35.33
N GLU A 499 -8.53 7.98 -34.97
CA GLU A 499 -9.91 8.23 -34.53
C GLU A 499 -9.97 8.92 -33.17
N LEU A 500 -8.91 8.80 -32.35
CA LEU A 500 -8.74 9.54 -31.08
C LEU A 500 -8.09 10.93 -31.30
N GLY A 501 -7.71 11.26 -32.53
CA GLY A 501 -6.99 12.50 -32.85
C GLY A 501 -5.55 12.51 -32.36
N LEU A 502 -4.96 11.32 -32.13
CA LEU A 502 -3.61 11.16 -31.59
C LEU A 502 -2.62 10.79 -32.69
N ALA A 503 -1.44 11.43 -32.64
CA ALA A 503 -0.29 11.09 -33.46
C ALA A 503 0.98 11.21 -32.62
N GLY A 504 1.87 10.24 -32.74
CA GLY A 504 3.11 10.23 -31.95
C GLY A 504 3.85 8.91 -32.03
N GLU A 505 4.83 8.75 -31.16
CA GLU A 505 5.65 7.55 -31.00
C GLU A 505 5.21 6.80 -29.73
N VAL A 506 4.95 5.48 -29.86
CA VAL A 506 4.65 4.63 -28.70
C VAL A 506 5.96 4.40 -27.93
N LEU A 507 6.04 4.97 -26.73
CA LEU A 507 7.19 4.80 -25.83
C LEU A 507 7.14 3.46 -25.09
N LEU A 508 5.93 3.03 -24.71
CA LEU A 508 5.71 1.78 -23.96
C LEU A 508 4.32 1.23 -24.23
N SER A 509 4.22 -0.10 -24.27
CA SER A 509 2.97 -0.84 -24.41
C SER A 509 2.92 -2.00 -23.42
N SER A 510 1.76 -2.23 -22.79
CA SER A 510 1.56 -3.35 -21.87
C SER A 510 1.45 -4.71 -22.58
N GLY A 511 1.18 -4.72 -23.87
CA GLY A 511 1.01 -5.91 -24.70
C GLY A 511 1.57 -5.72 -26.11
N PRO A 512 1.48 -6.76 -26.94
CA PRO A 512 1.90 -6.67 -28.33
C PRO A 512 1.15 -5.58 -29.10
N GLN A 513 1.87 -4.86 -29.98
CA GLN A 513 1.32 -3.82 -30.86
C GLN A 513 1.44 -4.28 -32.32
N PRO A 514 0.52 -5.12 -32.82
CA PRO A 514 0.58 -5.61 -34.19
C PRO A 514 0.31 -4.51 -35.23
N ASP A 515 -0.45 -3.47 -34.84
CA ASP A 515 -0.66 -2.26 -35.63
C ASP A 515 -0.20 -1.04 -34.82
N PRO A 516 0.86 -0.34 -35.23
CA PRO A 516 1.35 0.85 -34.52
C PRO A 516 0.36 2.02 -34.54
N GLY A 517 -0.65 2.01 -35.41
CA GLY A 517 -1.70 3.02 -35.51
C GLY A 517 -2.93 2.74 -34.64
N ALA A 518 -2.95 1.63 -33.90
CA ALA A 518 -4.10 1.26 -33.07
C ALA A 518 -3.66 0.68 -31.72
N VAL A 519 -4.53 0.77 -30.71
CA VAL A 519 -4.33 0.15 -29.39
C VAL A 519 -5.11 -1.17 -29.36
N ALA A 520 -4.40 -2.26 -29.16
CA ALA A 520 -4.99 -3.60 -29.13
C ALA A 520 -5.92 -3.79 -27.91
N PRO A 521 -6.80 -4.82 -27.92
CA PRO A 521 -7.57 -5.23 -26.75
C PRO A 521 -6.70 -5.47 -25.52
N ASP A 522 -7.27 -5.22 -24.33
CA ASP A 522 -6.61 -5.39 -23.02
C ASP A 522 -5.19 -4.77 -22.94
N THR A 523 -5.04 -3.58 -23.53
CA THR A 523 -3.72 -2.93 -23.66
C THR A 523 -3.76 -1.46 -23.25
N THR A 524 -2.73 -1.05 -22.52
CA THR A 524 -2.39 0.36 -22.28
C THR A 524 -1.13 0.73 -23.04
N ILE A 525 -1.13 1.89 -23.69
CA ILE A 525 0.07 2.47 -24.30
C ILE A 525 0.39 3.85 -23.69
N TRP A 526 1.67 4.17 -23.68
CA TRP A 526 2.20 5.52 -23.46
C TRP A 526 2.72 6.05 -24.78
N LEU A 527 2.16 7.17 -25.24
CA LEU A 527 2.42 7.77 -26.55
C LEU A 527 3.04 9.16 -26.39
N GLN A 528 4.27 9.35 -26.86
CA GLN A 528 4.86 10.69 -26.99
C GLN A 528 4.16 11.42 -28.12
N LEU A 529 3.41 12.45 -27.78
CA LEU A 529 2.70 13.25 -28.78
C LEU A 529 3.66 14.03 -29.69
N THR A 530 3.36 14.02 -30.98
CA THR A 530 4.03 14.91 -31.92
C THR A 530 3.64 16.36 -31.59
N PRO A 531 4.60 17.30 -31.43
CA PRO A 531 4.26 18.70 -31.24
C PRO A 531 3.35 19.18 -32.36
N GLN A 532 2.17 19.68 -32.01
CA GLN A 532 1.32 20.33 -33.01
C GLN A 532 2.01 21.61 -33.43
N THR A 533 2.37 21.70 -34.69
CA THR A 533 2.86 22.97 -35.27
C THR A 533 1.70 23.96 -35.24
N PRO A 534 1.86 25.16 -34.65
CA PRO A 534 0.78 26.14 -34.47
C PRO A 534 0.22 26.63 -35.82
#